data_9d6bf4d0cb3f64e14d2f172016369522
#
_entry.id   9d6bf4d0cb3f64e14d2f172016369522
#
_cell.length_a   1.000
_cell.length_b   1.000
_cell.length_c   1.000
_cell.angle_alpha   90.00
_cell.angle_beta   90.00
_cell.angle_gamma   90.00
#
_symmetry.space_group_name_H-M   'P 1'
#
loop_
_entity.id
_entity.type
_entity.pdbx_description
1 polymer ?
#
loop_
_entity_poly.entity_id
_entity_poly.type
_entity_poly.pdbx_seq_one_letter_code
_entity_poly.pdbx_strand_id
1 'polypeptide(L)'
;MAEYIVTLFRKEDLEQFYLDMASAGYKCLLKRPLSRNTHYDLTTEQVNDILADDRVWAVELVEEIKIARQMYTPNQPYQINGTFWKDDTISPSTVSVNDYQWAHLHCSGNIADRQKGNWGSTDAVETATAGPFEIYNAGKNVDVVIVDDTMAYDCEEWYGPTTNVNRFVQYQWFNIHNNEVSSIDDDGQTLPTGNINYYTNDSLPVYHGNHVGGTIAGKHYGWANEANIYNLAVLSPYVTGQQVGPYLIFDYLRAFHLNKEINLETGYRNPTITNHSYGGVRVKTDETSIVFGDITQVVYQGATYTPASPPSGGWTQSVLERDFGLRFNTGAYPSYSTGIVADVQDAIEDGVVIIGAAGNDNLYMAESALDPNWNNTVTINGGIGTIPYMKGAWPNSVDSGAITVGSLSNRADFRRSSFSNFGPAIDIFAPGHKILSAWPNPDTIAGSLNGEGIVDTKGATRGSGNWFYPINGTSMASPQVTGIIACAASGRKRFSQEDAYSLIHNTSERNDMSFDIAG
;
A
#
# COMPACT_ATOMS: atom_id res chain seq x y z
N MET A 1 7.34 -21.60 -24.76
CA MET A 1 6.05 -21.08 -24.33
C MET A 1 6.23 -20.56 -22.92
N ALA A 2 5.60 -19.48 -22.59
CA ALA A 2 5.64 -18.87 -21.27
C ALA A 2 4.24 -18.33 -20.95
N GLU A 3 3.96 -18.13 -19.67
CA GLU A 3 2.69 -17.56 -19.23
C GLU A 3 2.65 -16.07 -19.52
N TYR A 4 1.59 -15.62 -20.19
CA TYR A 4 1.31 -14.22 -20.48
C TYR A 4 -0.09 -13.86 -19.99
N ILE A 5 -0.20 -12.64 -19.46
CA ILE A 5 -1.50 -11.99 -19.19
C ILE A 5 -1.92 -11.24 -20.44
N VAL A 6 -3.12 -11.54 -20.92
CA VAL A 6 -3.78 -10.76 -21.97
C VAL A 6 -4.84 -9.89 -21.32
N THR A 7 -4.70 -8.58 -21.45
CA THR A 7 -5.62 -7.58 -20.90
C THR A 7 -6.48 -7.02 -22.02
N LEU A 8 -7.80 -7.05 -21.85
CA LEU A 8 -8.74 -6.48 -22.82
C LEU A 8 -9.07 -5.02 -22.50
N PHE A 9 -9.53 -4.25 -23.50
CA PHE A 9 -10.03 -2.90 -23.26
C PHE A 9 -11.36 -2.91 -22.50
N ARG A 10 -12.21 -3.93 -22.72
CA ARG A 10 -13.55 -4.03 -22.13
C ARG A 10 -13.83 -5.42 -21.61
N LYS A 11 -14.46 -5.50 -20.46
CA LYS A 11 -14.82 -6.78 -19.82
C LYS A 11 -15.90 -7.53 -20.61
N GLU A 12 -16.78 -6.84 -21.29
CA GLU A 12 -17.86 -7.43 -22.09
C GLU A 12 -17.34 -8.31 -23.22
N ASP A 13 -16.11 -8.08 -23.67
CA ASP A 13 -15.48 -8.86 -24.74
C ASP A 13 -14.89 -10.19 -24.25
N LEU A 14 -14.79 -10.40 -22.94
CA LEU A 14 -14.03 -11.50 -22.32
C LEU A 14 -14.54 -12.88 -22.74
N GLU A 15 -15.83 -13.14 -22.65
CA GLU A 15 -16.40 -14.46 -22.97
C GLU A 15 -16.22 -14.81 -24.45
N GLN A 16 -16.45 -13.85 -25.35
CA GLN A 16 -16.22 -14.08 -26.76
C GLN A 16 -14.74 -14.24 -27.06
N PHE A 17 -13.89 -13.49 -26.38
CA PHE A 17 -12.43 -13.63 -26.52
C PHE A 17 -11.95 -15.02 -26.11
N TYR A 18 -12.46 -15.60 -25.02
CA TYR A 18 -12.15 -16.99 -24.65
C TYR A 18 -12.51 -18.00 -25.73
N LEU A 19 -13.68 -17.83 -26.35
CA LEU A 19 -14.12 -18.72 -27.43
C LEU A 19 -13.24 -18.61 -28.68
N ASP A 20 -12.88 -17.40 -29.04
CA ASP A 20 -12.03 -17.13 -30.20
C ASP A 20 -10.61 -17.68 -29.99
N MET A 21 -10.03 -17.45 -28.81
CA MET A 21 -8.72 -17.97 -28.44
C MET A 21 -8.69 -19.50 -28.41
N ALA A 22 -9.72 -20.13 -27.84
CA ALA A 22 -9.84 -21.59 -27.86
C ALA A 22 -9.99 -22.14 -29.28
N SER A 23 -10.75 -21.47 -30.13
CA SER A 23 -10.90 -21.84 -31.55
C SER A 23 -9.60 -21.70 -32.35
N ALA A 24 -8.76 -20.72 -31.99
CA ALA A 24 -7.43 -20.53 -32.55
C ALA A 24 -6.38 -21.50 -31.98
N GLY A 25 -6.74 -22.33 -30.99
CA GLY A 25 -5.87 -23.33 -30.39
C GLY A 25 -4.92 -22.79 -29.34
N TYR A 26 -5.18 -21.59 -28.81
CA TYR A 26 -4.38 -21.03 -27.71
C TYR A 26 -4.75 -21.69 -26.39
N LYS A 27 -3.74 -22.06 -25.60
CA LYS A 27 -3.93 -22.70 -24.30
C LYS A 27 -4.16 -21.64 -23.23
N CYS A 28 -5.42 -21.56 -22.74
CA CYS A 28 -5.76 -20.75 -21.58
C CYS A 28 -5.26 -21.43 -20.30
N LEU A 29 -4.52 -20.69 -19.47
CA LEU A 29 -4.00 -21.16 -18.18
C LEU A 29 -4.89 -20.75 -17.01
N LEU A 30 -5.53 -19.57 -17.10
CA LEU A 30 -6.37 -19.04 -16.03
C LEU A 30 -7.48 -18.16 -16.61
N LYS A 31 -8.73 -18.53 -16.32
CA LYS A 31 -9.91 -17.70 -16.59
C LYS A 31 -10.26 -16.88 -15.34
N ARG A 32 -10.45 -15.58 -15.51
CA ARG A 32 -10.75 -14.65 -14.42
C ARG A 32 -12.09 -13.95 -14.68
N PRO A 33 -13.23 -14.53 -14.25
CA PRO A 33 -14.57 -14.03 -14.60
C PRO A 33 -14.87 -12.59 -14.14
N LEU A 34 -14.17 -12.12 -13.09
CA LEU A 34 -14.33 -10.76 -12.58
C LEU A 34 -13.41 -9.74 -13.26
N SER A 35 -12.34 -10.19 -13.94
CA SER A 35 -11.30 -9.34 -14.52
C SER A 35 -11.37 -9.29 -16.05
N ARG A 36 -10.88 -8.19 -16.64
CA ARG A 36 -10.56 -8.10 -18.08
C ARG A 36 -9.28 -8.83 -18.46
N ASN A 37 -8.58 -9.41 -17.49
CA ASN A 37 -7.35 -10.15 -17.70
C ASN A 37 -7.62 -11.64 -17.83
N THR A 38 -6.82 -12.29 -18.65
CA THR A 38 -6.81 -13.76 -18.79
C THR A 38 -5.39 -14.23 -19.06
N HIS A 39 -5.08 -15.46 -18.70
CA HIS A 39 -3.72 -15.98 -18.77
C HIS A 39 -3.60 -17.09 -19.81
N TYR A 40 -2.57 -17.00 -20.65
CA TYR A 40 -2.31 -17.96 -21.72
C TYR A 40 -0.86 -18.43 -21.76
N ASP A 41 -0.65 -19.67 -22.21
CA ASP A 41 0.68 -20.19 -22.52
C ASP A 41 1.03 -19.86 -23.97
N LEU A 42 1.87 -18.84 -24.19
CA LEU A 42 2.14 -18.29 -25.52
C LEU A 42 3.62 -18.35 -25.91
N THR A 43 3.85 -18.39 -27.22
CA THR A 43 5.14 -18.07 -27.82
C THR A 43 5.21 -16.58 -28.16
N THR A 44 6.41 -16.06 -28.38
CA THR A 44 6.61 -14.65 -28.79
C THR A 44 5.88 -14.31 -30.11
N GLU A 45 5.75 -15.26 -31.03
CA GLU A 45 5.00 -15.07 -32.28
C GLU A 45 3.50 -14.92 -31.99
N GLN A 46 2.95 -15.79 -31.14
CA GLN A 46 1.55 -15.76 -30.74
C GLN A 46 1.18 -14.47 -29.99
N VAL A 47 2.11 -13.91 -29.21
CA VAL A 47 1.92 -12.60 -28.56
C VAL A 47 1.68 -11.49 -29.60
N ASN A 48 2.43 -11.48 -30.71
CA ASN A 48 2.26 -10.49 -31.75
C ASN A 48 0.91 -10.64 -32.47
N ASP A 49 0.46 -11.86 -32.69
CA ASP A 49 -0.86 -12.14 -33.30
C ASP A 49 -1.99 -11.64 -32.40
N ILE A 50 -1.89 -11.85 -31.09
CA ILE A 50 -2.90 -11.41 -30.10
C ILE A 50 -2.89 -9.89 -29.95
N LEU A 51 -1.74 -9.25 -29.97
CA LEU A 51 -1.65 -7.77 -29.93
C LEU A 51 -2.27 -7.09 -31.17
N ALA A 52 -2.51 -7.82 -32.24
CA ALA A 52 -3.20 -7.33 -33.43
C ALA A 52 -4.74 -7.35 -33.29
N ASP A 53 -5.30 -7.98 -32.26
CA ASP A 53 -6.73 -7.97 -31.95
C ASP A 53 -7.10 -6.62 -31.31
N ASP A 54 -8.05 -5.90 -31.89
CA ASP A 54 -8.48 -4.57 -31.45
C ASP A 54 -9.18 -4.55 -30.08
N ARG A 55 -9.54 -5.71 -29.54
CA ARG A 55 -10.05 -5.88 -28.16
C ARG A 55 -8.93 -5.90 -27.12
N VAL A 56 -7.67 -6.14 -27.53
CA VAL A 56 -6.55 -6.33 -26.63
C VAL A 56 -5.84 -5.01 -26.32
N TRP A 57 -5.78 -4.68 -25.04
CA TRP A 57 -5.04 -3.52 -24.54
C TRP A 57 -3.55 -3.82 -24.36
N ALA A 58 -3.22 -4.97 -23.75
CA ALA A 58 -1.83 -5.36 -23.48
C ALA A 58 -1.66 -6.88 -23.43
N VAL A 59 -0.45 -7.33 -23.72
CA VAL A 59 0.00 -8.71 -23.46
C VAL A 59 1.31 -8.63 -22.70
N GLU A 60 1.32 -9.10 -21.46
CA GLU A 60 2.46 -8.99 -20.55
C GLU A 60 2.97 -10.38 -20.14
N LEU A 61 4.28 -10.59 -20.16
CA LEU A 61 4.89 -11.80 -19.61
C LEU A 61 4.66 -11.83 -18.10
N VAL A 62 4.14 -12.96 -17.60
CA VAL A 62 4.06 -13.19 -16.16
C VAL A 62 5.48 -13.41 -15.64
N GLU A 63 5.95 -12.48 -14.87
CA GLU A 63 7.26 -12.55 -14.23
C GLU A 63 7.09 -12.76 -12.73
N GLU A 64 8.11 -13.30 -12.08
CA GLU A 64 8.12 -13.38 -10.63
C GLU A 64 8.15 -11.96 -10.03
N ILE A 65 6.99 -11.49 -9.59
CA ILE A 65 6.83 -10.18 -8.95
C ILE A 65 6.82 -10.40 -7.44
N LYS A 66 7.74 -9.72 -6.73
CA LYS A 66 7.77 -9.73 -5.28
C LYS A 66 7.01 -8.53 -4.74
N ILE A 67 6.17 -8.76 -3.75
CA ILE A 67 5.51 -7.70 -2.98
C ILE A 67 6.49 -7.23 -1.91
N ALA A 68 6.77 -5.93 -1.87
CA ALA A 68 7.63 -5.32 -0.87
C ALA A 68 6.84 -4.43 0.07
N ARG A 69 7.23 -4.43 1.34
CA ARG A 69 6.67 -3.51 2.33
C ARG A 69 7.13 -2.10 2.03
N GLN A 70 6.21 -1.15 2.05
CA GLN A 70 6.50 0.26 1.89
C GLN A 70 6.90 0.88 3.24
N MET A 71 7.95 0.34 3.84
CA MET A 71 8.48 0.74 5.14
C MET A 71 9.92 1.25 5.00
N TYR A 72 10.20 2.40 5.58
CA TYR A 72 11.55 2.93 5.65
C TYR A 72 12.18 2.55 7.00
N THR A 73 13.31 1.84 6.96
CA THR A 73 14.13 1.57 8.14
C THR A 73 15.36 2.47 8.06
N PRO A 74 15.55 3.42 8.98
CA PRO A 74 16.76 4.24 9.01
C PRO A 74 17.99 3.35 9.30
N ASN A 75 19.10 3.62 8.63
CA ASN A 75 20.38 2.92 8.82
C ASN A 75 21.07 3.22 10.18
N GLN A 76 20.41 3.94 11.06
CA GLN A 76 20.88 4.25 12.41
C GLN A 76 20.01 3.53 13.41
N PRO A 77 20.56 3.00 14.52
CA PRO A 77 19.75 2.48 15.59
C PRO A 77 18.77 3.57 16.04
N TYR A 78 17.51 3.23 16.01
CA TYR A 78 16.44 4.14 16.36
C TYR A 78 16.56 4.51 17.84
N GLN A 79 17.04 5.71 18.13
CA GLN A 79 16.98 6.25 19.47
C GLN A 79 15.68 7.02 19.64
N ILE A 80 14.78 6.47 20.45
CA ILE A 80 13.60 7.18 20.91
C ILE A 80 14.06 8.20 21.95
N ASN A 81 14.81 9.20 21.53
CA ASN A 81 15.24 10.32 22.38
C ASN A 81 14.50 11.59 22.02
N GLY A 82 13.48 11.49 21.22
CA GLY A 82 12.66 12.60 20.80
C GLY A 82 11.41 12.73 21.66
N THR A 83 11.12 13.91 22.08
CA THR A 83 9.83 14.33 22.58
C THR A 83 8.82 14.12 21.46
N PHE A 84 8.03 13.09 21.58
CA PHE A 84 6.85 12.98 20.77
C PHE A 84 5.83 13.95 21.28
N TRP A 85 5.03 14.37 20.40
CA TRP A 85 3.87 15.12 20.57
C TRP A 85 3.16 14.80 21.88
N LYS A 86 3.08 15.79 22.73
CA LYS A 86 2.48 15.79 24.04
C LYS A 86 3.15 14.97 25.14
N ASP A 87 3.57 15.68 26.15
CA ASP A 87 4.28 15.16 27.33
C ASP A 87 5.57 14.44 26.99
N ASP A 88 6.45 15.20 26.54
CA ASP A 88 7.89 15.25 26.59
C ASP A 88 8.71 13.98 26.67
N THR A 89 8.19 12.87 27.10
CA THR A 89 8.95 11.66 27.23
C THR A 89 8.11 10.46 26.85
N ILE A 90 8.24 10.02 25.61
CA ILE A 90 8.06 8.61 25.39
C ILE A 90 9.33 7.92 25.92
N SER A 91 9.34 7.74 27.22
CA SER A 91 10.08 6.63 27.77
C SER A 91 9.33 5.35 27.38
N PRO A 92 10.02 4.25 26.98
CA PRO A 92 9.36 2.97 26.67
C PRO A 92 8.42 2.46 27.74
N SER A 93 8.42 3.07 28.91
CA SER A 93 7.61 2.71 30.08
C SER A 93 6.45 3.64 30.40
N THR A 94 6.21 4.74 29.66
CA THR A 94 5.22 5.74 30.07
C THR A 94 4.55 6.48 28.91
N VAL A 95 3.89 5.77 28.00
CA VAL A 95 2.87 6.39 27.14
C VAL A 95 1.60 6.55 27.99
N SER A 96 1.11 7.77 28.16
CA SER A 96 -0.10 8.04 28.93
C SER A 96 -1.35 7.77 28.07
N VAL A 97 -2.46 7.36 28.72
CA VAL A 97 -3.78 7.20 28.08
C VAL A 97 -4.28 8.46 27.35
N ASN A 98 -3.68 9.59 27.64
CA ASN A 98 -4.07 10.88 27.06
C ASN A 98 -3.11 11.34 25.97
N ASP A 99 -2.15 10.50 25.56
CA ASP A 99 -1.22 10.84 24.51
C ASP A 99 -1.87 10.62 23.16
N TYR A 100 -1.82 11.62 22.30
CA TYR A 100 -2.34 11.56 20.94
C TYR A 100 -1.17 11.47 19.96
N GLN A 101 -1.42 10.81 18.84
CA GLN A 101 -0.49 10.82 17.73
C GLN A 101 -0.41 12.21 17.10
N TRP A 102 0.78 12.70 16.79
CA TRP A 102 0.95 13.97 16.08
C TRP A 102 0.18 14.01 14.75
N ALA A 103 -0.01 12.84 14.13
CA ALA A 103 -0.79 12.68 12.92
C ALA A 103 -2.25 13.14 13.09
N HIS A 104 -2.90 12.81 14.21
CA HIS A 104 -4.25 13.28 14.49
C HIS A 104 -4.33 14.81 14.55
N LEU A 105 -3.37 15.46 15.21
CA LEU A 105 -3.32 16.91 15.24
C LEU A 105 -3.09 17.50 13.86
N HIS A 106 -2.13 16.93 13.10
CA HIS A 106 -1.78 17.44 11.78
C HIS A 106 -2.93 17.35 10.79
N CYS A 107 -3.67 16.23 10.81
CA CYS A 107 -4.82 16.01 9.93
C CYS A 107 -6.14 16.60 10.48
N SER A 108 -6.14 17.14 11.71
CA SER A 108 -7.32 17.84 12.21
C SER A 108 -7.47 19.19 11.52
N GLY A 109 -8.69 19.58 11.17
CA GLY A 109 -8.97 20.85 10.48
C GLY A 109 -8.68 22.12 11.29
N ASN A 110 -8.10 22.01 12.49
CA ASN A 110 -7.84 23.16 13.36
C ASN A 110 -6.42 23.72 13.14
N ILE A 111 -6.30 24.65 12.19
CA ILE A 111 -5.05 25.37 11.89
C ILE A 111 -4.43 25.99 13.16
N ALA A 112 -5.26 26.52 14.07
CA ALA A 112 -4.76 27.13 15.30
C ALA A 112 -4.07 26.12 16.21
N ASP A 113 -4.53 24.89 16.26
CA ASP A 113 -3.90 23.82 17.05
C ASP A 113 -2.66 23.27 16.37
N ARG A 114 -2.63 23.26 15.03
CA ARG A 114 -1.41 22.93 14.25
C ARG A 114 -0.30 23.97 14.43
N GLN A 115 -0.67 25.23 14.52
CA GLN A 115 0.28 26.34 14.71
C GLN A 115 0.68 26.56 16.17
N LYS A 116 -0.06 26.02 17.13
CA LYS A 116 0.23 26.17 18.57
C LYS A 116 1.42 25.34 19.05
N GLY A 117 1.78 24.29 18.31
CA GLY A 117 3.07 23.66 18.50
C GLY A 117 4.14 24.56 17.90
N ASN A 118 4.98 25.15 18.71
CA ASN A 118 6.24 25.69 18.22
C ASN A 118 7.08 24.51 17.75
N TRP A 119 6.84 24.08 16.52
CA TRP A 119 7.61 23.03 15.87
C TRP A 119 9.00 23.59 15.64
N GLY A 120 9.84 23.54 16.68
CA GLY A 120 11.15 24.17 16.65
C GLY A 120 12.01 23.73 15.46
N SER A 121 12.97 24.52 15.12
CA SER A 121 13.92 24.29 14.01
C SER A 121 14.80 23.04 14.18
N THR A 122 14.62 22.29 15.24
CA THR A 122 15.26 21.00 15.53
C THR A 122 14.23 19.88 15.43
N ASP A 123 14.67 18.64 15.19
CA ASP A 123 13.80 17.46 15.11
C ASP A 123 13.04 17.13 16.43
N ALA A 124 13.12 18.00 17.43
CA ALA A 124 12.38 17.91 18.66
C ALA A 124 10.94 18.40 18.41
N VAL A 125 9.98 17.51 18.53
CA VAL A 125 8.56 17.85 18.54
C VAL A 125 8.25 18.45 19.90
N GLU A 126 7.97 19.77 19.95
CA GLU A 126 7.49 20.39 21.17
C GLU A 126 6.04 19.97 21.46
N THR A 127 5.75 19.83 22.74
CA THR A 127 4.46 19.47 23.29
C THR A 127 3.38 20.45 22.90
N ALA A 128 2.42 20.00 22.11
CA ALA A 128 1.17 20.70 21.93
C ALA A 128 0.14 20.18 22.94
N THR A 129 -0.41 21.03 23.77
CA THR A 129 -1.60 20.71 24.56
C THR A 129 -2.79 20.85 23.63
N ALA A 130 -3.17 19.75 22.96
CA ALA A 130 -4.41 19.70 22.21
C ALA A 130 -5.53 19.17 23.09
N GLY A 131 -6.74 19.68 22.89
CA GLY A 131 -7.95 19.09 23.46
C GLY A 131 -8.20 17.71 22.84
N PRO A 132 -9.11 16.90 23.42
CA PRO A 132 -9.51 15.66 22.82
C PRO A 132 -10.07 15.90 21.42
N PHE A 133 -9.68 15.05 20.43
CA PHE A 133 -10.30 15.08 19.13
C PHE A 133 -11.65 14.40 19.20
N GLU A 134 -12.64 15.05 18.63
CA GLU A 134 -13.91 14.41 18.36
C GLU A 134 -13.90 13.87 16.93
N ILE A 135 -13.85 12.55 16.79
CA ILE A 135 -14.01 11.89 15.51
C ILE A 135 -15.48 11.54 15.33
N TYR A 136 -16.17 12.32 14.51
CA TYR A 136 -17.56 12.05 14.19
C TYR A 136 -17.65 10.85 13.24
N ASN A 137 -18.63 9.97 13.50
CA ASN A 137 -18.93 8.77 12.72
C ASN A 137 -17.88 7.64 12.72
N ALA A 138 -16.74 7.80 13.26
CA ALA A 138 -15.67 6.82 13.55
C ALA A 138 -15.63 5.53 12.68
N GLY A 139 -16.14 5.55 11.46
CA GLY A 139 -16.16 4.42 10.54
C GLY A 139 -17.26 3.39 10.79
N LYS A 140 -18.25 3.66 11.63
CA LYS A 140 -19.35 2.71 11.88
C LYS A 140 -20.05 2.30 10.58
N ASN A 141 -20.30 1.00 10.41
CA ASN A 141 -20.90 0.42 9.21
C ASN A 141 -20.06 0.64 7.93
N VAL A 142 -18.74 0.64 8.08
CA VAL A 142 -17.75 0.61 6.99
C VAL A 142 -16.87 -0.62 7.16
N ASP A 143 -16.54 -1.29 6.07
CA ASP A 143 -15.62 -2.41 6.04
C ASP A 143 -14.27 -1.91 5.53
N VAL A 144 -13.27 -1.86 6.42
CA VAL A 144 -11.88 -1.59 6.03
C VAL A 144 -11.15 -2.89 5.80
N VAL A 145 -10.51 -3.00 4.63
CA VAL A 145 -9.69 -4.16 4.28
C VAL A 145 -8.23 -3.76 4.27
N ILE A 146 -7.47 -4.30 5.20
CA ILE A 146 -6.02 -4.17 5.25
C ILE A 146 -5.42 -5.24 4.36
N VAL A 147 -4.92 -4.84 3.19
CA VAL A 147 -4.24 -5.70 2.24
C VAL A 147 -2.76 -5.56 2.52
N ASP A 148 -2.17 -6.51 3.26
CA ASP A 148 -0.84 -6.33 3.85
C ASP A 148 -0.25 -7.68 4.32
N ASP A 149 0.60 -7.63 5.35
CA ASP A 149 0.99 -8.80 6.15
C ASP A 149 -0.24 -9.42 6.83
N THR A 150 -0.12 -10.66 7.25
CA THR A 150 -1.06 -11.29 8.17
C THR A 150 -1.18 -10.48 9.46
N MET A 151 -2.40 -10.29 9.94
CA MET A 151 -2.71 -9.59 11.18
C MET A 151 -3.17 -10.56 12.28
N ALA A 152 -2.93 -10.18 13.53
CA ALA A 152 -3.51 -10.88 14.69
C ALA A 152 -4.98 -10.53 14.83
N TYR A 153 -5.82 -11.54 15.13
CA TYR A 153 -7.26 -11.29 15.27
C TYR A 153 -7.68 -10.81 16.67
N ASP A 154 -6.85 -11.04 17.67
CA ASP A 154 -7.17 -10.78 19.09
C ASP A 154 -6.40 -9.60 19.69
N CYS A 155 -5.78 -8.77 18.84
CA CYS A 155 -5.15 -7.53 19.30
C CYS A 155 -6.20 -6.63 19.98
N GLU A 156 -5.85 -6.07 21.15
CA GLU A 156 -6.78 -5.26 21.93
C GLU A 156 -7.20 -3.96 21.22
N GLU A 157 -6.41 -3.50 20.28
CA GLU A 157 -6.74 -2.36 19.42
C GLU A 157 -7.97 -2.62 18.52
N TRP A 158 -8.36 -3.86 18.32
CA TRP A 158 -9.52 -4.20 17.52
C TRP A 158 -10.85 -4.12 18.28
N TYR A 159 -10.82 -3.92 19.58
CA TYR A 159 -12.06 -3.80 20.37
C TYR A 159 -12.63 -2.39 20.25
N GLY A 160 -13.95 -2.33 20.07
CA GLY A 160 -14.66 -1.05 19.97
C GLY A 160 -14.45 -0.19 21.22
N PRO A 161 -14.28 1.14 21.06
CA PRO A 161 -13.93 2.04 22.17
C PRO A 161 -14.99 2.09 23.26
N THR A 162 -16.26 1.84 22.92
CA THR A 162 -17.40 1.89 23.84
C THR A 162 -18.06 0.52 24.06
N THR A 163 -17.96 -0.39 23.11
CA THR A 163 -18.70 -1.66 23.12
C THR A 163 -17.90 -2.83 23.67
N ASN A 164 -16.58 -2.72 23.71
CA ASN A 164 -15.66 -3.82 24.02
C ASN A 164 -15.91 -5.09 23.17
N VAL A 165 -16.43 -4.91 21.96
CA VAL A 165 -16.64 -5.97 20.97
C VAL A 165 -15.49 -5.95 19.98
N ASN A 166 -14.91 -7.11 19.70
CA ASN A 166 -13.87 -7.25 18.70
C ASN A 166 -14.45 -7.01 17.29
N ARG A 167 -13.88 -6.06 16.56
CA ARG A 167 -14.31 -5.65 15.21
C ARG A 167 -13.51 -6.34 14.11
N PHE A 168 -12.51 -7.13 14.47
CA PHE A 168 -11.75 -7.92 13.52
C PHE A 168 -12.56 -9.12 13.07
N VAL A 169 -12.81 -9.21 11.77
CA VAL A 169 -13.57 -10.30 11.18
C VAL A 169 -12.61 -11.35 10.65
N GLN A 170 -12.64 -12.55 11.22
CA GLN A 170 -11.86 -13.70 10.74
C GLN A 170 -12.48 -14.25 9.44
N TYR A 171 -12.36 -13.51 8.36
CA TYR A 171 -13.03 -13.77 7.10
C TYR A 171 -12.35 -14.89 6.31
N GLN A 172 -13.12 -15.86 5.84
CA GLN A 172 -12.62 -17.05 5.15
C GLN A 172 -12.59 -16.84 3.63
N TRP A 173 -11.71 -15.96 3.16
CA TRP A 173 -11.61 -15.49 1.78
C TRP A 173 -11.66 -16.62 0.75
N PHE A 174 -10.88 -17.68 0.94
CA PHE A 174 -10.70 -18.75 -0.02
C PHE A 174 -11.93 -19.65 -0.12
N ASN A 175 -12.48 -20.05 1.02
CA ASN A 175 -13.66 -20.91 1.04
C ASN A 175 -14.92 -20.21 0.50
N ILE A 176 -14.97 -18.88 0.60
CA ILE A 176 -16.13 -18.11 0.18
C ILE A 176 -16.01 -17.74 -1.30
N HIS A 177 -14.83 -17.29 -1.76
CA HIS A 177 -14.71 -16.59 -3.03
C HIS A 177 -13.90 -17.31 -4.12
N ASN A 178 -13.25 -18.44 -3.84
CA ASN A 178 -12.43 -19.10 -4.86
C ASN A 178 -13.18 -19.38 -6.16
N ASN A 179 -14.44 -19.79 -6.10
CA ASN A 179 -15.24 -20.08 -7.30
C ASN A 179 -15.60 -18.83 -8.11
N GLU A 180 -15.55 -17.64 -7.49
CA GLU A 180 -15.84 -16.36 -8.12
C GLU A 180 -14.58 -15.73 -8.69
N VAL A 181 -13.44 -15.95 -8.02
CA VAL A 181 -12.13 -15.43 -8.42
C VAL A 181 -11.56 -16.17 -9.61
N SER A 182 -11.66 -17.47 -9.65
CA SER A 182 -11.18 -18.27 -10.77
C SER A 182 -11.97 -19.57 -10.97
N SER A 183 -12.25 -19.89 -12.24
CA SER A 183 -12.48 -21.26 -12.64
C SER A 183 -11.12 -21.86 -13.03
N ILE A 184 -10.60 -22.78 -12.22
CA ILE A 184 -9.37 -23.50 -12.54
C ILE A 184 -9.67 -24.36 -13.76
N ASP A 185 -8.95 -24.13 -14.87
CA ASP A 185 -8.82 -25.11 -15.93
C ASP A 185 -7.71 -26.09 -15.53
N ASP A 186 -7.74 -27.33 -16.00
CA ASP A 186 -7.00 -28.52 -15.52
C ASP A 186 -5.47 -28.39 -15.36
N ASP A 187 -4.87 -27.31 -15.84
CA ASP A 187 -3.43 -27.02 -15.74
C ASP A 187 -3.10 -25.88 -14.76
N GLY A 188 -4.00 -25.56 -13.87
CA GLY A 188 -4.17 -24.32 -13.21
C GLY A 188 -3.15 -23.92 -12.15
N GLN A 189 -3.09 -22.62 -11.96
CA GLN A 189 -2.53 -22.02 -10.74
C GLN A 189 -3.34 -22.51 -9.54
N THR A 190 -2.64 -22.98 -8.52
CA THR A 190 -3.29 -23.45 -7.30
C THR A 190 -3.75 -22.22 -6.51
N LEU A 191 -5.07 -21.97 -6.49
CA LEU A 191 -5.63 -20.99 -5.56
C LEU A 191 -5.35 -21.42 -4.12
N PRO A 192 -5.15 -20.46 -3.20
CA PRO A 192 -5.13 -20.79 -1.78
C PRO A 192 -6.42 -21.50 -1.38
N THR A 193 -6.33 -22.52 -0.56
CA THR A 193 -7.49 -23.36 -0.17
C THR A 193 -7.52 -23.58 1.34
N GLY A 194 -8.67 -24.03 1.84
CA GLY A 194 -8.88 -24.37 3.24
C GLY A 194 -9.25 -23.20 4.11
N ASN A 195 -9.43 -23.50 5.40
CA ASN A 195 -9.74 -22.48 6.39
C ASN A 195 -8.49 -21.67 6.75
N ILE A 196 -8.65 -20.36 6.80
CA ILE A 196 -7.62 -19.47 7.30
C ILE A 196 -7.52 -19.62 8.82
N ASN A 197 -6.34 -19.96 9.30
CA ASN A 197 -6.02 -19.99 10.72
C ASN A 197 -5.35 -18.68 11.08
N TYR A 198 -6.16 -17.73 11.56
CA TYR A 198 -5.66 -16.42 11.98
C TYR A 198 -4.72 -16.52 13.18
N TYR A 199 -3.68 -15.72 13.18
CA TYR A 199 -2.73 -15.64 14.29
C TYR A 199 -3.33 -14.90 15.48
N THR A 200 -2.91 -15.31 16.68
CA THR A 200 -3.08 -14.50 17.89
C THR A 200 -1.96 -13.47 18.00
N ASN A 201 -2.17 -12.44 18.79
CA ASN A 201 -1.19 -11.39 19.02
C ASN A 201 0.15 -11.95 19.60
N ASP A 202 0.06 -13.00 20.41
CA ASP A 202 1.21 -13.68 20.99
C ASP A 202 1.88 -14.70 20.05
N SER A 203 1.34 -14.94 18.87
CA SER A 203 1.90 -15.89 17.90
C SER A 203 2.24 -15.26 16.55
N LEU A 204 1.87 -14.01 16.32
CA LEU A 204 2.07 -13.33 15.04
C LEU A 204 3.55 -13.06 14.78
N PRO A 205 4.14 -13.60 13.69
CA PRO A 205 5.58 -13.48 13.42
C PRO A 205 5.97 -12.19 12.69
N VAL A 206 5.00 -11.35 12.35
CA VAL A 206 5.16 -10.10 11.58
C VAL A 206 4.39 -8.98 12.24
N TYR A 207 4.64 -7.74 11.85
CA TYR A 207 4.08 -6.59 12.56
C TYR A 207 3.43 -5.55 11.65
N HIS A 208 3.78 -5.53 10.37
CA HIS A 208 3.45 -4.40 9.49
C HIS A 208 1.94 -4.25 9.31
N GLY A 209 1.21 -5.31 9.02
CA GLY A 209 -0.25 -5.28 8.90
C GLY A 209 -0.96 -4.84 10.18
N ASN A 210 -0.49 -5.29 11.37
CA ASN A 210 -1.02 -4.81 12.65
C ASN A 210 -0.85 -3.31 12.82
N HIS A 211 0.35 -2.79 12.48
CA HIS A 211 0.64 -1.36 12.58
C HIS A 211 -0.25 -0.53 11.64
N VAL A 212 -0.39 -0.96 10.40
CA VAL A 212 -1.26 -0.34 9.40
C VAL A 212 -2.72 -0.36 9.88
N GLY A 213 -3.23 -1.52 10.31
CA GLY A 213 -4.59 -1.67 10.82
C GLY A 213 -4.85 -0.80 12.05
N GLY A 214 -3.88 -0.71 12.97
CA GLY A 214 -3.96 0.14 14.15
C GLY A 214 -4.06 1.62 13.81
N THR A 215 -3.35 2.08 12.78
CA THR A 215 -3.43 3.46 12.29
C THR A 215 -4.79 3.78 11.64
N ILE A 216 -5.40 2.81 10.94
CA ILE A 216 -6.72 2.99 10.33
C ILE A 216 -7.81 2.97 11.38
N ALA A 217 -7.86 1.88 12.18
CA ALA A 217 -9.04 1.50 12.94
C ALA A 217 -8.74 1.07 14.39
N GLY A 218 -7.53 1.30 14.87
CA GLY A 218 -7.17 1.02 16.27
C GLY A 218 -8.03 1.81 17.25
N LYS A 219 -8.27 1.21 18.41
CA LYS A 219 -9.07 1.79 19.49
C LYS A 219 -8.50 3.12 20.00
N HIS A 220 -7.16 3.21 20.10
CA HIS A 220 -6.49 4.36 20.71
C HIS A 220 -5.90 5.32 19.69
N TYR A 221 -5.36 4.82 18.59
CA TYR A 221 -4.62 5.64 17.61
C TYR A 221 -5.23 5.60 16.20
N GLY A 222 -6.30 4.82 16.01
CA GLY A 222 -7.00 4.76 14.72
C GLY A 222 -8.03 5.87 14.57
N TRP A 223 -8.28 6.26 13.31
CA TRP A 223 -9.34 7.19 12.94
C TRP A 223 -10.72 6.54 12.98
N ALA A 224 -10.85 5.41 12.29
CA ALA A 224 -12.11 4.69 12.10
C ALA A 224 -12.30 3.59 13.14
N ASN A 225 -12.26 3.95 14.43
CA ASN A 225 -12.26 3.00 15.54
C ASN A 225 -13.60 2.30 15.81
N GLU A 226 -14.60 2.46 14.95
CA GLU A 226 -15.85 1.71 14.92
C GLU A 226 -16.04 0.92 13.61
N ALA A 227 -15.08 0.98 12.67
CA ALA A 227 -15.15 0.22 11.42
C ALA A 227 -14.93 -1.29 11.65
N ASN A 228 -15.54 -2.13 10.80
CA ASN A 228 -15.17 -3.54 10.73
C ASN A 228 -13.79 -3.69 10.10
N ILE A 229 -12.99 -4.59 10.63
CA ILE A 229 -11.60 -4.80 10.22
C ILE A 229 -11.49 -6.15 9.52
N TYR A 230 -11.04 -6.13 8.28
CA TYR A 230 -10.72 -7.31 7.48
C TYR A 230 -9.24 -7.28 7.11
N ASN A 231 -8.63 -8.46 7.02
CA ASN A 231 -7.26 -8.59 6.53
C ASN A 231 -7.22 -9.54 5.34
N LEU A 232 -6.59 -9.12 4.26
CA LEU A 232 -6.23 -9.94 3.12
C LEU A 232 -4.71 -10.03 3.04
N ALA A 233 -4.14 -11.17 3.45
CA ALA A 233 -2.69 -11.34 3.53
C ALA A 233 -2.08 -11.57 2.14
N VAL A 234 -1.16 -10.70 1.75
CA VAL A 234 -0.45 -10.71 0.47
C VAL A 234 1.07 -10.68 0.61
N LEU A 235 1.59 -10.30 1.77
CA LEU A 235 3.02 -10.25 2.07
C LEU A 235 3.51 -11.44 2.88
N SER A 236 2.72 -11.88 3.85
CA SER A 236 3.01 -13.03 4.70
C SER A 236 1.81 -13.94 4.73
N PRO A 237 1.96 -15.23 4.44
CA PRO A 237 0.84 -16.16 4.43
C PRO A 237 0.30 -16.39 5.85
N TYR A 238 -0.99 -16.69 5.96
CA TYR A 238 -1.62 -17.18 7.19
C TYR A 238 -0.99 -18.52 7.63
N VAL A 239 -0.79 -19.40 6.65
CA VAL A 239 0.01 -20.62 6.74
C VAL A 239 0.63 -20.88 5.36
N THR A 240 1.59 -21.80 5.28
CA THR A 240 2.23 -22.16 4.01
C THR A 240 1.18 -22.48 2.95
N GLY A 241 1.26 -21.82 1.79
CA GLY A 241 0.34 -21.99 0.67
C GLY A 241 -0.98 -21.20 0.76
N GLN A 242 -1.17 -20.37 1.79
CA GLN A 242 -2.36 -19.54 1.97
C GLN A 242 -2.09 -18.04 1.78
N GLN A 243 -1.25 -17.69 0.85
CA GLN A 243 -1.00 -16.31 0.44
C GLN A 243 -1.72 -16.02 -0.89
N VAL A 244 -2.35 -14.86 -0.98
CA VAL A 244 -2.96 -14.42 -2.23
C VAL A 244 -1.87 -13.96 -3.20
N GLY A 245 -1.90 -14.52 -4.41
CA GLY A 245 -1.00 -14.11 -5.49
C GLY A 245 -1.29 -12.67 -5.95
N PRO A 246 -0.27 -11.93 -6.41
CA PRO A 246 -0.39 -10.52 -6.79
C PRO A 246 -1.50 -10.23 -7.79
N TYR A 247 -1.73 -11.11 -8.74
CA TYR A 247 -2.72 -10.96 -9.82
C TYR A 247 -4.15 -11.31 -9.42
N LEU A 248 -4.37 -11.79 -8.20
CA LEU A 248 -5.70 -12.19 -7.70
C LEU A 248 -6.22 -11.30 -6.58
N ILE A 249 -5.40 -10.36 -6.11
CA ILE A 249 -5.73 -9.49 -4.98
C ILE A 249 -7.06 -8.75 -5.23
N PHE A 250 -7.17 -8.13 -6.39
CA PHE A 250 -8.34 -7.31 -6.72
C PHE A 250 -9.56 -8.15 -7.04
N ASP A 251 -9.40 -9.36 -7.55
CA ASP A 251 -10.52 -10.29 -7.74
C ASP A 251 -11.16 -10.69 -6.41
N TYR A 252 -10.36 -10.97 -5.38
CA TYR A 252 -10.89 -11.23 -4.03
C TYR A 252 -11.59 -10.00 -3.43
N LEU A 253 -11.04 -8.81 -3.61
CA LEU A 253 -11.65 -7.57 -3.11
C LEU A 253 -12.99 -7.29 -3.81
N ARG A 254 -13.06 -7.48 -5.13
CA ARG A 254 -14.29 -7.35 -5.93
C ARG A 254 -15.32 -8.38 -5.52
N ALA A 255 -14.94 -9.67 -5.43
CA ALA A 255 -15.81 -10.74 -4.99
C ALA A 255 -16.39 -10.47 -3.60
N PHE A 256 -15.56 -10.01 -2.66
CA PHE A 256 -16.00 -9.57 -1.35
C PHE A 256 -16.99 -8.41 -1.42
N HIS A 257 -16.66 -7.33 -2.13
CA HIS A 257 -17.51 -6.14 -2.22
C HIS A 257 -18.87 -6.45 -2.82
N LEU A 258 -18.90 -7.23 -3.90
CA LEU A 258 -20.12 -7.54 -4.65
C LEU A 258 -21.03 -8.55 -3.95
N ASN A 259 -20.46 -9.47 -3.12
CA ASN A 259 -21.20 -10.61 -2.58
C ASN A 259 -21.39 -10.59 -1.06
N LYS A 260 -20.73 -9.70 -0.32
CA LYS A 260 -20.93 -9.59 1.13
C LYS A 260 -22.38 -9.30 1.50
N GLU A 261 -22.76 -9.70 2.69
CA GLU A 261 -24.14 -9.59 3.16
C GLU A 261 -24.60 -8.13 3.32
N ILE A 262 -25.91 -7.95 3.22
CA ILE A 262 -26.55 -6.67 3.55
C ILE A 262 -26.49 -6.47 5.06
N ASN A 263 -26.00 -5.33 5.49
CA ASN A 263 -26.01 -4.93 6.88
C ASN A 263 -27.46 -4.70 7.35
N LEU A 264 -27.88 -5.45 8.36
CA LEU A 264 -29.26 -5.39 8.86
C LEU A 264 -29.61 -4.06 9.54
N GLU A 265 -28.62 -3.34 10.06
CA GLU A 265 -28.85 -2.01 10.67
C GLU A 265 -29.16 -0.96 9.61
N THR A 266 -28.47 -1.01 8.47
CA THR A 266 -28.54 0.02 7.43
C THR A 266 -29.44 -0.35 6.26
N GLY A 267 -29.67 -1.64 6.04
CA GLY A 267 -30.42 -2.16 4.89
C GLY A 267 -29.64 -2.16 3.56
N TYR A 268 -28.32 -1.93 3.60
CA TYR A 268 -27.45 -1.99 2.41
C TYR A 268 -26.08 -2.59 2.76
N ARG A 269 -25.29 -2.97 1.75
CA ARG A 269 -23.90 -3.41 1.96
C ARG A 269 -23.05 -2.25 2.42
N ASN A 270 -22.20 -2.50 3.40
CA ASN A 270 -21.25 -1.50 3.86
C ASN A 270 -20.32 -1.03 2.72
N PRO A 271 -19.90 0.24 2.67
CA PRO A 271 -18.79 0.66 1.82
C PRO A 271 -17.52 -0.18 2.11
N THR A 272 -16.76 -0.48 1.08
CA THR A 272 -15.47 -1.18 1.20
C THR A 272 -14.33 -0.20 0.94
N ILE A 273 -13.52 0.05 1.96
CA ILE A 273 -12.36 0.94 1.89
C ILE A 273 -11.10 0.09 2.09
N THR A 274 -10.18 0.10 1.13
CA THR A 274 -9.00 -0.75 1.20
C THR A 274 -7.72 0.07 1.35
N ASN A 275 -6.75 -0.48 2.09
CA ASN A 275 -5.43 0.11 2.25
C ASN A 275 -4.36 -0.83 1.73
N HIS A 276 -3.48 -0.31 0.86
CA HIS A 276 -2.38 -1.03 0.23
C HIS A 276 -1.05 -0.39 0.61
N SER A 277 -0.48 -0.82 1.75
CA SER A 277 0.79 -0.30 2.24
C SER A 277 1.99 -1.10 1.73
N TYR A 278 1.98 -1.47 0.45
CA TYR A 278 3.02 -2.23 -0.24
C TYR A 278 3.15 -1.78 -1.70
N GLY A 279 4.15 -2.31 -2.39
CA GLY A 279 4.31 -2.13 -3.83
C GLY A 279 5.03 -3.30 -4.48
N GLY A 280 4.69 -3.60 -5.72
CA GLY A 280 5.41 -4.57 -6.52
C GLY A 280 6.82 -4.09 -6.84
N VAL A 281 7.80 -4.98 -6.77
CA VAL A 281 9.20 -4.65 -7.01
C VAL A 281 9.88 -5.66 -7.91
N ARG A 282 10.90 -5.19 -8.62
CA ARG A 282 11.86 -5.99 -9.37
C ARG A 282 13.14 -6.11 -8.59
N VAL A 283 13.58 -7.33 -8.35
CA VAL A 283 14.82 -7.68 -7.67
C VAL A 283 15.74 -8.46 -8.61
N LYS A 284 17.03 -8.42 -8.35
CA LYS A 284 17.99 -9.26 -9.08
C LYS A 284 17.75 -10.74 -8.75
N THR A 285 18.04 -11.62 -9.69
CA THR A 285 17.88 -13.09 -9.49
C THR A 285 18.74 -13.65 -8.36
N ASP A 286 19.88 -13.01 -8.07
CA ASP A 286 20.77 -13.35 -6.96
C ASP A 286 20.44 -12.62 -5.65
N GLU A 287 19.36 -11.83 -5.65
CA GLU A 287 18.88 -11.02 -4.53
C GLU A 287 19.90 -10.02 -3.95
N THR A 288 20.99 -9.76 -4.69
CA THR A 288 21.98 -8.75 -4.29
C THR A 288 21.50 -7.34 -4.62
N SER A 289 22.08 -6.34 -3.95
CA SER A 289 21.77 -4.93 -4.23
C SER A 289 22.08 -4.55 -5.68
N ILE A 290 21.23 -3.70 -6.25
CA ILE A 290 21.42 -3.08 -7.55
C ILE A 290 22.45 -1.97 -7.40
N VAL A 291 23.57 -2.11 -8.10
CA VAL A 291 24.70 -1.19 -8.04
C VAL A 291 24.90 -0.48 -9.40
N PHE A 292 25.69 0.57 -9.42
CA PHE A 292 25.96 1.34 -10.64
C PHE A 292 26.41 0.48 -11.84
N GLY A 293 27.22 -0.56 -11.60
CA GLY A 293 27.69 -1.49 -12.62
C GLY A 293 26.60 -2.34 -13.28
N ASP A 294 25.44 -2.44 -12.67
CA ASP A 294 24.30 -3.19 -13.23
C ASP A 294 23.52 -2.39 -14.27
N ILE A 295 23.67 -1.06 -14.31
CA ILE A 295 22.94 -0.19 -15.23
C ILE A 295 23.63 -0.15 -16.59
N THR A 296 22.91 -0.54 -17.64
CA THR A 296 23.45 -0.62 -19.00
C THR A 296 22.88 0.42 -19.95
N GLN A 297 21.67 0.92 -19.66
CA GLN A 297 21.01 1.93 -20.49
C GLN A 297 20.04 2.75 -19.64
N VAL A 298 19.92 4.03 -19.98
CA VAL A 298 18.86 4.92 -19.50
C VAL A 298 18.19 5.57 -20.70
N VAL A 299 16.87 5.49 -20.78
CA VAL A 299 16.06 6.33 -21.66
C VAL A 299 15.42 7.41 -20.81
N TYR A 300 15.72 8.66 -21.14
CA TYR A 300 15.22 9.80 -20.36
C TYR A 300 14.72 10.90 -21.31
N GLN A 301 13.45 11.23 -21.18
CA GLN A 301 12.75 12.23 -22.02
C GLN A 301 13.02 12.03 -23.53
N GLY A 302 12.98 10.76 -23.96
CA GLY A 302 13.18 10.36 -25.36
C GLY A 302 14.65 10.21 -25.81
N ALA A 303 15.62 10.61 -25.00
CA ALA A 303 17.03 10.41 -25.30
C ALA A 303 17.56 9.12 -24.66
N THR A 304 18.40 8.39 -25.40
CA THR A 304 19.00 7.13 -24.93
C THR A 304 20.46 7.36 -24.56
N TYR A 305 20.83 6.92 -23.37
CA TYR A 305 22.19 7.02 -22.83
C TYR A 305 22.72 5.62 -22.46
N THR A 306 24.00 5.39 -22.76
CA THR A 306 24.72 4.14 -22.45
C THR A 306 26.15 4.47 -22.04
N PRO A 307 26.95 3.52 -21.52
CA PRO A 307 28.38 3.72 -21.29
C PRO A 307 29.16 4.18 -22.55
N ALA A 308 28.72 3.71 -23.73
CA ALA A 308 29.33 4.08 -25.01
C ALA A 308 28.83 5.43 -25.56
N SER A 309 27.67 5.88 -25.14
CA SER A 309 27.07 7.17 -25.50
C SER A 309 26.54 7.85 -24.22
N PRO A 310 27.47 8.37 -23.40
CA PRO A 310 27.11 8.89 -22.08
C PRO A 310 26.40 10.25 -22.14
N PRO A 311 25.71 10.66 -21.07
CA PRO A 311 25.19 12.03 -20.94
C PRO A 311 26.31 13.03 -20.75
N SER A 312 25.96 14.32 -20.79
CA SER A 312 26.88 15.39 -20.41
C SER A 312 27.37 15.16 -18.96
N GLY A 313 28.67 15.16 -18.76
CA GLY A 313 29.28 14.80 -17.46
C GLY A 313 29.72 13.34 -17.33
N GLY A 314 29.45 12.51 -18.35
CA GLY A 314 29.92 11.13 -18.43
C GLY A 314 28.98 10.10 -17.79
N TRP A 315 29.32 8.82 -17.98
CA TRP A 315 28.59 7.70 -17.36
C TRP A 315 29.16 7.42 -15.99
N THR A 316 28.66 8.09 -15.00
CA THR A 316 29.05 7.94 -13.58
C THR A 316 27.84 7.80 -12.68
N GLN A 317 28.00 7.16 -11.52
CA GLN A 317 26.93 7.01 -10.57
C GLN A 317 26.31 8.36 -10.19
N SER A 318 27.13 9.36 -9.85
CA SER A 318 26.65 10.67 -9.42
C SER A 318 25.90 11.45 -10.51
N VAL A 319 26.25 11.24 -11.80
CA VAL A 319 25.50 11.82 -12.92
C VAL A 319 24.15 11.13 -13.07
N LEU A 320 24.11 9.80 -12.98
CA LEU A 320 22.88 9.04 -13.11
C LEU A 320 21.90 9.30 -11.93
N GLU A 321 22.41 9.49 -10.72
CA GLU A 321 21.59 9.89 -9.56
C GLU A 321 21.06 11.31 -9.72
N ARG A 322 21.91 12.27 -10.05
CA ARG A 322 21.55 13.70 -10.12
C ARG A 322 20.62 14.02 -11.30
N ASP A 323 20.96 13.53 -12.50
CA ASP A 323 20.33 14.00 -13.74
C ASP A 323 19.13 13.12 -14.16
N PHE A 324 19.11 11.85 -13.75
CA PHE A 324 18.06 10.90 -14.09
C PHE A 324 17.27 10.39 -12.87
N GLY A 325 17.66 10.76 -11.66
CA GLY A 325 16.98 10.35 -10.44
C GLY A 325 17.11 8.86 -10.11
N LEU A 326 18.13 8.17 -10.65
CA LEU A 326 18.33 6.75 -10.37
C LEU A 326 18.84 6.53 -8.95
N ARG A 327 18.59 5.33 -8.43
CA ARG A 327 18.99 4.91 -7.08
C ARG A 327 19.93 3.71 -7.16
N PHE A 328 20.93 3.69 -6.28
CA PHE A 328 21.92 2.63 -6.21
C PHE A 328 22.06 2.10 -4.79
N ASN A 329 22.68 0.94 -4.66
CA ASN A 329 22.77 0.19 -3.40
C ASN A 329 21.37 -0.10 -2.79
N THR A 330 20.39 -0.26 -3.66
CA THR A 330 19.01 -0.63 -3.32
C THR A 330 18.75 -2.09 -3.64
N GLY A 331 17.90 -2.75 -2.87
CA GLY A 331 17.51 -4.14 -3.12
C GLY A 331 16.54 -4.30 -4.29
N ALA A 332 15.85 -3.23 -4.71
CA ALA A 332 14.77 -3.33 -5.68
C ALA A 332 14.48 -2.01 -6.40
N TYR A 333 13.78 -2.12 -7.52
CA TYR A 333 13.12 -1.02 -8.23
C TYR A 333 11.61 -1.26 -8.31
N PRO A 334 10.78 -0.20 -8.40
CA PRO A 334 9.34 -0.34 -8.54
C PRO A 334 8.97 -1.12 -9.80
N SER A 335 7.94 -1.94 -9.69
CA SER A 335 7.37 -2.70 -10.80
C SER A 335 6.04 -2.08 -11.24
N TYR A 336 5.95 -1.72 -12.50
CA TYR A 336 4.71 -1.33 -13.16
C TYR A 336 4.12 -2.52 -13.91
N SER A 337 2.80 -2.72 -13.86
CA SER A 337 2.07 -3.75 -14.60
C SER A 337 0.74 -3.20 -15.09
N THR A 338 0.55 -3.19 -16.42
CA THR A 338 -0.71 -2.78 -17.05
C THR A 338 -1.86 -3.69 -16.64
N GLY A 339 -1.59 -5.00 -16.48
CA GLY A 339 -2.59 -5.96 -16.03
C GLY A 339 -3.12 -5.64 -14.64
N ILE A 340 -2.23 -5.35 -13.69
CA ILE A 340 -2.66 -4.98 -12.33
C ILE A 340 -3.32 -3.59 -12.31
N VAL A 341 -2.86 -2.65 -13.13
CA VAL A 341 -3.56 -1.36 -13.32
C VAL A 341 -5.01 -1.58 -13.74
N ALA A 342 -5.25 -2.48 -14.70
CA ALA A 342 -6.61 -2.80 -15.14
C ALA A 342 -7.45 -3.43 -14.01
N ASP A 343 -6.88 -4.33 -13.22
CA ASP A 343 -7.57 -4.94 -12.08
C ASP A 343 -7.95 -3.92 -10.99
N VAL A 344 -7.07 -2.94 -10.73
CA VAL A 344 -7.36 -1.82 -9.82
C VAL A 344 -8.50 -0.97 -10.35
N GLN A 345 -8.47 -0.60 -11.63
CA GLN A 345 -9.54 0.17 -12.28
C GLN A 345 -10.88 -0.56 -12.22
N ASP A 346 -10.89 -1.85 -12.53
CA ASP A 346 -12.10 -2.68 -12.46
C ASP A 346 -12.66 -2.77 -11.03
N ALA A 347 -11.80 -2.86 -10.01
CA ALA A 347 -12.23 -2.87 -8.61
C ALA A 347 -12.83 -1.52 -8.19
N ILE A 348 -12.28 -0.42 -8.68
CA ILE A 348 -12.82 0.93 -8.47
C ILE A 348 -14.19 1.07 -9.14
N GLU A 349 -14.35 0.58 -10.37
CA GLU A 349 -15.64 0.60 -11.09
C GLU A 349 -16.71 -0.21 -10.35
N ASP A 350 -16.36 -1.32 -9.74
CA ASP A 350 -17.27 -2.12 -8.91
C ASP A 350 -17.61 -1.46 -7.56
N GLY A 351 -16.94 -0.37 -7.17
CA GLY A 351 -17.25 0.43 -5.99
C GLY A 351 -16.31 0.21 -4.80
N VAL A 352 -15.19 -0.47 -4.98
CA VAL A 352 -14.13 -0.57 -3.98
C VAL A 352 -13.32 0.73 -3.96
N VAL A 353 -13.11 1.30 -2.77
CA VAL A 353 -12.23 2.47 -2.61
C VAL A 353 -10.82 2.00 -2.31
N ILE A 354 -9.85 2.42 -3.14
CA ILE A 354 -8.47 1.93 -3.11
C ILE A 354 -7.53 3.08 -2.76
N ILE A 355 -6.81 2.92 -1.65
CA ILE A 355 -5.83 3.88 -1.14
C ILE A 355 -4.51 3.15 -0.89
N GLY A 356 -3.40 3.75 -1.28
CA GLY A 356 -2.12 3.09 -1.10
C GLY A 356 -0.91 4.01 -0.93
N ALA A 357 0.17 3.40 -0.49
CA ALA A 357 1.43 4.04 -0.23
C ALA A 357 2.18 4.39 -1.54
N ALA A 358 2.74 5.59 -1.63
CA ALA A 358 3.47 6.05 -2.82
C ALA A 358 4.80 5.33 -3.06
N GLY A 359 5.40 4.75 -2.01
CA GLY A 359 6.74 4.15 -2.06
C GLY A 359 7.78 4.96 -1.30
N ASN A 360 8.88 4.28 -0.92
CA ASN A 360 9.92 4.82 -0.04
C ASN A 360 11.29 4.95 -0.73
N ASP A 361 11.29 5.14 -2.04
CA ASP A 361 12.49 5.11 -2.86
C ASP A 361 13.00 6.50 -3.23
N ASN A 362 12.31 7.57 -2.79
CA ASN A 362 12.59 8.94 -3.20
C ASN A 362 12.64 9.08 -4.75
N LEU A 363 11.72 8.39 -5.43
CA LEU A 363 11.59 8.43 -6.87
C LEU A 363 10.49 9.40 -7.30
N TYR A 364 10.71 10.05 -8.44
CA TYR A 364 9.71 10.86 -9.10
C TYR A 364 8.61 9.96 -9.69
N MET A 365 7.35 10.38 -9.58
CA MET A 365 6.20 9.73 -10.18
C MET A 365 5.52 10.68 -11.16
N ALA A 366 5.57 10.33 -12.44
CA ALA A 366 4.96 11.06 -13.53
C ALA A 366 3.42 10.91 -13.49
N GLU A 367 2.66 11.96 -13.77
CA GLU A 367 1.19 11.91 -13.66
C GLU A 367 0.52 11.19 -14.83
N SER A 368 1.01 11.42 -16.05
CA SER A 368 0.33 10.94 -17.26
C SER A 368 1.29 10.85 -18.44
N ALA A 369 0.80 10.34 -19.56
CA ALA A 369 1.54 10.27 -20.81
C ALA A 369 1.97 11.66 -21.39
N LEU A 370 1.41 12.74 -20.86
CA LEU A 370 1.82 14.11 -21.19
C LEU A 370 3.04 14.59 -20.40
N ASP A 371 3.36 13.92 -19.29
CA ASP A 371 4.60 14.22 -18.55
C ASP A 371 5.82 13.75 -19.36
N PRO A 372 6.83 14.61 -19.56
CA PRO A 372 8.05 14.22 -20.28
C PRO A 372 8.76 12.99 -19.67
N ASN A 373 8.53 12.72 -18.39
CA ASN A 373 9.15 11.62 -17.66
C ASN A 373 8.39 10.29 -17.75
N TRP A 374 7.19 10.27 -18.35
CA TRP A 374 6.32 9.10 -18.44
C TRP A 374 6.99 7.86 -19.05
N ASN A 375 7.77 8.06 -20.10
CA ASN A 375 8.43 6.99 -20.84
C ASN A 375 9.89 6.76 -20.43
N ASN A 376 10.31 7.30 -19.29
CA ASN A 376 11.67 7.08 -18.79
C ASN A 376 11.83 5.62 -18.36
N THR A 377 12.89 4.98 -18.87
CA THR A 377 13.22 3.59 -18.54
C THR A 377 14.68 3.44 -18.15
N VAL A 378 14.94 2.42 -17.37
CA VAL A 378 16.29 1.98 -17.03
C VAL A 378 16.44 0.50 -17.35
N THR A 379 17.58 0.11 -17.94
CA THR A 379 17.93 -1.29 -18.18
C THR A 379 18.97 -1.73 -17.16
N ILE A 380 18.60 -2.76 -16.39
CA ILE A 380 19.35 -3.27 -15.26
C ILE A 380 19.69 -4.74 -15.51
N ASN A 381 20.96 -5.09 -15.36
CA ASN A 381 21.41 -6.47 -15.41
C ASN A 381 20.91 -7.30 -14.21
N GLY A 382 21.22 -8.59 -14.18
CA GLY A 382 20.86 -9.48 -13.08
C GLY A 382 19.43 -9.99 -13.14
N GLY A 383 18.82 -10.05 -14.34
CA GLY A 383 17.49 -10.60 -14.56
C GLY A 383 16.35 -9.58 -14.50
N ILE A 384 16.63 -8.31 -14.18
CA ILE A 384 15.59 -7.27 -14.10
C ILE A 384 15.14 -6.81 -15.50
N GLY A 385 16.09 -6.58 -16.41
CA GLY A 385 15.78 -6.09 -17.75
C GLY A 385 15.47 -4.58 -17.80
N THR A 386 14.65 -4.17 -18.76
CA THR A 386 14.25 -2.77 -18.95
C THR A 386 12.92 -2.51 -18.25
N ILE A 387 12.91 -1.50 -17.38
CA ILE A 387 11.73 -1.14 -16.58
C ILE A 387 11.44 0.36 -16.64
N PRO A 388 10.15 0.77 -16.62
CA PRO A 388 9.76 2.15 -16.36
C PRO A 388 9.93 2.44 -14.86
N TYR A 389 10.77 3.41 -14.51
CA TYR A 389 11.08 3.66 -13.09
C TYR A 389 10.43 4.91 -12.50
N MET A 390 9.63 5.61 -13.30
CA MET A 390 8.90 6.82 -12.88
C MET A 390 7.37 6.67 -12.93
N LYS A 391 6.88 5.42 -12.95
CA LYS A 391 5.45 5.12 -12.95
C LYS A 391 4.92 4.62 -11.61
N GLY A 392 5.75 4.60 -10.59
CA GLY A 392 5.40 4.00 -9.29
C GLY A 392 5.34 2.48 -9.33
N ALA A 393 5.02 1.91 -8.19
CA ALA A 393 4.82 0.46 -8.00
C ALA A 393 3.33 0.15 -7.97
N TRP A 394 2.91 -0.93 -8.67
CA TRP A 394 1.54 -1.40 -8.50
C TRP A 394 1.27 -1.80 -7.03
N PRO A 395 0.07 -1.64 -6.49
CA PRO A 395 -1.18 -1.21 -7.13
C PRO A 395 -1.31 0.31 -7.27
N ASN A 396 -0.41 1.08 -6.69
CA ASN A 396 -0.46 2.54 -6.58
C ASN A 396 0.33 3.22 -7.71
N SER A 397 0.44 2.56 -8.85
CA SER A 397 1.03 3.16 -10.04
C SER A 397 0.13 4.21 -10.64
N VAL A 398 0.73 5.14 -11.38
CA VAL A 398 0.17 6.42 -11.86
C VAL A 398 -1.05 6.15 -12.69
N ASP A 399 -1.64 5.51 -13.26
CA ASP A 399 -2.85 5.37 -14.06
C ASP A 399 -3.84 4.34 -13.50
N SER A 400 -3.57 3.85 -12.28
CA SER A 400 -4.45 2.85 -11.64
C SER A 400 -5.77 3.44 -11.13
N GLY A 401 -5.79 4.74 -10.81
CA GLY A 401 -6.92 5.40 -10.16
C GLY A 401 -6.98 5.18 -8.64
N ALA A 402 -6.01 4.48 -8.06
CA ALA A 402 -5.85 4.42 -6.60
C ALA A 402 -5.41 5.78 -6.04
N ILE A 403 -5.87 6.13 -4.85
CA ILE A 403 -5.37 7.32 -4.14
C ILE A 403 -3.97 7.03 -3.64
N THR A 404 -2.99 7.74 -4.17
CA THR A 404 -1.56 7.54 -3.87
C THR A 404 -1.11 8.53 -2.80
N VAL A 405 -0.64 7.99 -1.66
CA VAL A 405 -0.32 8.78 -0.48
C VAL A 405 1.18 8.86 -0.24
N GLY A 406 1.73 10.07 -0.29
CA GLY A 406 3.10 10.38 0.10
C GLY A 406 3.24 10.61 1.61
N SER A 407 4.48 10.58 2.11
CA SER A 407 4.78 10.73 3.54
C SER A 407 5.28 12.11 3.89
N LEU A 408 4.66 12.73 4.92
CA LEU A 408 5.18 13.90 5.62
C LEU A 408 6.09 13.48 6.78
N SER A 409 7.15 14.27 6.97
CA SER A 409 8.01 14.20 8.13
C SER A 409 7.30 14.78 9.36
N ASN A 410 7.68 14.30 10.55
CA ASN A 410 7.24 14.88 11.83
C ASN A 410 7.90 16.23 12.16
N ARG A 411 8.58 16.86 11.19
CA ARG A 411 9.19 18.19 11.36
C ARG A 411 8.15 19.29 11.27
N ALA A 412 8.43 20.37 11.94
CA ALA A 412 7.55 21.54 12.06
C ALA A 412 7.20 22.23 10.73
N ASP A 413 8.06 22.08 9.75
CA ASP A 413 7.96 22.76 8.48
C ASP A 413 7.20 21.97 7.40
N PHE A 414 6.47 20.92 7.82
CA PHE A 414 5.65 20.09 6.94
C PHE A 414 6.39 19.55 5.71
N ARG A 415 7.64 19.14 5.90
CA ARG A 415 8.44 18.58 4.82
C ARG A 415 7.96 17.21 4.41
N ARG A 416 8.08 16.93 3.13
CA ARG A 416 8.06 15.56 2.65
C ARG A 416 9.15 14.74 3.37
N SER A 417 8.81 13.52 3.79
CA SER A 417 9.82 12.59 4.29
C SER A 417 10.86 12.31 3.21
N SER A 418 12.14 12.32 3.56
CA SER A 418 13.25 12.17 2.59
C SER A 418 13.19 10.89 1.77
N PHE A 419 12.55 9.86 2.29
CA PHE A 419 12.36 8.58 1.61
C PHE A 419 11.13 8.57 0.69
N SER A 420 10.12 9.42 0.92
CA SER A 420 8.85 9.35 0.18
C SER A 420 9.05 9.58 -1.30
N ASN A 421 8.42 8.77 -2.13
CA ASN A 421 8.25 9.10 -3.53
C ASN A 421 7.49 10.42 -3.68
N PHE A 422 7.68 11.11 -4.79
CA PHE A 422 7.18 12.46 -5.03
C PHE A 422 6.85 12.67 -6.51
N GLY A 423 6.22 13.78 -6.82
CA GLY A 423 5.84 14.11 -8.19
C GLY A 423 4.34 14.33 -8.31
N PRO A 424 3.87 14.70 -9.52
CA PRO A 424 2.48 15.08 -9.73
C PRO A 424 1.47 13.92 -9.57
N ALA A 425 1.95 12.67 -9.61
CA ALA A 425 1.08 11.50 -9.38
C ALA A 425 0.79 11.22 -7.90
N ILE A 426 1.32 12.02 -6.98
CA ILE A 426 0.97 11.90 -5.56
C ILE A 426 -0.28 12.75 -5.29
N ASP A 427 -1.37 12.10 -4.91
CA ASP A 427 -2.66 12.77 -4.69
C ASP A 427 -2.69 13.58 -3.40
N ILE A 428 -2.06 13.07 -2.36
CA ILE A 428 -1.99 13.71 -1.04
C ILE A 428 -0.76 13.26 -0.27
N PHE A 429 -0.26 14.14 0.60
CA PHE A 429 0.74 13.79 1.60
C PHE A 429 0.09 13.74 2.99
N ALA A 430 0.46 12.72 3.76
CA ALA A 430 -0.02 12.54 5.12
C ALA A 430 1.13 12.15 6.08
N PRO A 431 0.95 12.32 7.39
CA PRO A 431 1.95 11.91 8.38
C PRO A 431 2.37 10.45 8.22
N GLY A 432 3.66 10.23 7.97
CA GLY A 432 4.23 8.88 7.79
C GLY A 432 5.58 8.68 8.48
N HIS A 433 6.02 9.63 9.30
CA HIS A 433 7.29 9.56 10.03
C HIS A 433 7.02 9.49 11.52
N LYS A 434 7.61 8.52 12.23
CA LYS A 434 7.40 8.25 13.65
C LYS A 434 5.91 8.09 14.02
N ILE A 435 5.24 7.26 13.28
CA ILE A 435 3.83 6.95 13.54
C ILE A 435 3.73 5.82 14.55
N LEU A 436 3.08 6.12 15.67
CA LEU A 436 2.82 5.16 16.74
C LEU A 436 1.53 4.39 16.44
N SER A 437 1.61 3.07 16.46
CA SER A 437 0.45 2.21 16.20
C SER A 437 0.61 0.82 16.80
N ALA A 438 -0.43 -0.01 16.65
CA ALA A 438 -0.51 -1.35 17.20
C ALA A 438 0.68 -2.23 16.79
N TRP A 439 1.19 -2.98 17.73
CA TRP A 439 2.32 -3.88 17.54
C TRP A 439 1.98 -5.25 18.12
N PRO A 440 2.32 -6.36 17.48
CA PRO A 440 2.17 -7.69 18.09
C PRO A 440 3.21 -7.89 19.19
N ASN A 441 3.09 -9.00 19.93
CA ASN A 441 4.04 -9.30 20.99
C ASN A 441 5.49 -9.30 20.44
N PRO A 442 6.37 -8.41 20.91
CA PRO A 442 7.73 -8.29 20.39
C PRO A 442 8.57 -9.55 20.58
N ASP A 443 8.24 -10.41 21.55
CA ASP A 443 8.96 -11.67 21.80
C ASP A 443 8.73 -12.70 20.67
N THR A 444 7.73 -12.52 19.83
CA THR A 444 7.38 -13.45 18.74
C THR A 444 7.89 -13.00 17.38
N ILE A 445 8.35 -11.75 17.24
CA ILE A 445 8.78 -11.18 15.97
C ILE A 445 10.24 -11.52 15.71
N ALA A 446 10.52 -12.19 14.58
CA ALA A 446 11.88 -12.47 14.15
C ALA A 446 12.66 -11.15 13.91
N GLY A 447 13.80 -10.99 14.58
CA GLY A 447 14.58 -9.74 14.53
C GLY A 447 14.01 -8.64 15.42
N SER A 448 13.29 -9.03 16.44
CA SER A 448 12.74 -8.16 17.48
C SER A 448 13.74 -7.10 17.95
N LEU A 449 13.26 -5.92 18.15
CA LEU A 449 13.94 -4.70 18.52
C LEU A 449 14.44 -4.72 19.99
N ASN A 450 15.00 -5.85 20.45
CA ASN A 450 15.67 -6.01 21.75
C ASN A 450 14.91 -5.44 22.97
N GLY A 451 13.59 -5.59 23.01
CA GLY A 451 12.76 -5.10 24.11
C GLY A 451 12.43 -3.61 24.07
N GLU A 452 12.70 -2.93 22.96
CA GLU A 452 12.38 -1.50 22.75
C GLU A 452 10.92 -1.24 22.33
N GLY A 453 10.07 -2.26 22.32
CA GLY A 453 8.63 -2.07 22.11
C GLY A 453 8.03 -1.21 23.22
N ILE A 454 7.30 -0.18 22.85
CA ILE A 454 6.56 0.63 23.81
C ILE A 454 5.37 -0.20 24.32
N VAL A 455 5.49 -0.64 25.55
CA VAL A 455 4.37 -1.29 26.24
C VAL A 455 3.43 -0.18 26.73
N ASP A 456 2.21 -0.14 26.22
CA ASP A 456 1.20 0.67 26.84
C ASP A 456 0.84 0.08 28.21
N THR A 457 1.18 0.82 29.26
CA THR A 457 0.83 0.48 30.65
C THR A 457 -0.57 0.92 31.03
N LYS A 458 -1.45 1.23 30.06
CA LYS A 458 -2.87 1.63 30.30
C LYS A 458 -3.71 0.60 31.05
N GLY A 459 -3.12 -0.04 32.04
CA GLY A 459 -3.75 -1.03 32.90
C GLY A 459 -3.62 -2.46 32.40
N ALA A 460 -2.98 -2.66 31.26
CA ALA A 460 -2.66 -3.99 30.78
C ALA A 460 -1.44 -4.55 31.51
N THR A 461 -1.59 -5.71 32.09
CA THR A 461 -0.42 -6.48 32.58
C THR A 461 0.44 -6.86 31.38
N ARG A 462 1.75 -6.76 31.52
CA ARG A 462 2.71 -7.28 30.53
C ARG A 462 2.29 -8.70 30.14
N GLY A 463 1.98 -8.93 28.88
CA GLY A 463 1.42 -10.19 28.38
C GLY A 463 -0.07 -10.12 27.99
N SER A 464 -0.77 -8.99 28.14
CA SER A 464 -2.17 -8.84 27.75
C SER A 464 -2.36 -8.24 26.35
N GLY A 465 -1.31 -8.08 25.55
CA GLY A 465 -1.43 -7.85 24.11
C GLY A 465 -1.57 -6.41 23.61
N ASN A 466 -1.36 -5.42 24.46
CA ASN A 466 -1.33 -4.02 24.03
C ASN A 466 0.10 -3.50 23.85
N TRP A 467 0.59 -3.66 22.64
CA TRP A 467 1.92 -3.20 22.27
C TRP A 467 1.79 -2.10 21.21
N PHE A 468 2.64 -1.08 21.32
CA PHE A 468 2.72 0.01 20.36
C PHE A 468 4.17 0.27 19.99
N TYR A 469 4.40 0.61 18.72
CA TYR A 469 5.73 0.94 18.26
C TYR A 469 5.70 2.02 17.17
N PRO A 470 6.61 3.01 17.18
CA PRO A 470 6.68 4.03 16.15
C PRO A 470 7.57 3.58 14.99
N ILE A 471 7.02 3.60 13.78
CA ILE A 471 7.77 3.32 12.54
C ILE A 471 7.57 4.41 11.49
N ASN A 472 8.33 4.32 10.40
CA ASN A 472 8.33 5.29 9.32
C ASN A 472 7.98 4.62 8.00
N GLY A 473 7.34 5.36 7.11
CA GLY A 473 7.04 4.91 5.76
C GLY A 473 5.83 5.60 5.16
N THR A 474 5.72 5.59 3.84
CA THR A 474 4.46 5.88 3.15
C THR A 474 3.38 4.87 3.53
N SER A 475 3.78 3.68 3.99
CA SER A 475 2.91 2.68 4.62
C SER A 475 2.19 3.17 5.88
N MET A 476 2.71 4.17 6.57
CA MET A 476 2.12 4.78 7.76
C MET A 476 1.33 6.04 7.40
N ALA A 477 1.62 6.64 6.25
CA ALA A 477 0.87 7.78 5.71
C ALA A 477 -0.45 7.34 5.06
N SER A 478 -0.42 6.31 4.23
CA SER A 478 -1.61 5.76 3.56
C SER A 478 -2.74 5.41 4.54
N PRO A 479 -2.50 4.69 5.66
CA PRO A 479 -3.55 4.36 6.60
C PRO A 479 -4.16 5.57 7.34
N GLN A 480 -3.47 6.70 7.45
CA GLN A 480 -4.08 7.94 7.95
C GLN A 480 -5.22 8.38 7.04
N VAL A 481 -4.94 8.45 5.74
CA VAL A 481 -5.93 8.84 4.72
C VAL A 481 -7.06 7.81 4.65
N THR A 482 -6.74 6.52 4.68
CA THR A 482 -7.71 5.42 4.67
C THR A 482 -8.69 5.53 5.85
N GLY A 483 -8.18 5.78 7.05
CA GLY A 483 -9.01 5.93 8.24
C GLY A 483 -9.92 7.15 8.18
N ILE A 484 -9.42 8.30 7.70
CA ILE A 484 -10.22 9.52 7.50
C ILE A 484 -11.33 9.28 6.46
N ILE A 485 -11.00 8.63 5.34
CA ILE A 485 -11.98 8.27 4.30
C ILE A 485 -13.03 7.31 4.86
N ALA A 486 -12.65 6.32 5.67
CA ALA A 486 -13.57 5.41 6.31
C ALA A 486 -14.55 6.13 7.26
N CYS A 487 -14.08 7.13 8.01
CA CYS A 487 -14.97 7.99 8.81
C CYS A 487 -15.99 8.73 7.94
N ALA A 488 -15.56 9.27 6.79
CA ALA A 488 -16.43 9.99 5.87
C ALA A 488 -17.43 9.08 5.15
N ALA A 489 -17.09 7.82 4.93
CA ALA A 489 -17.96 6.81 4.33
C ALA A 489 -19.04 6.30 5.29
N SER A 490 -18.86 6.51 6.60
CA SER A 490 -19.79 6.04 7.63
C SER A 490 -21.19 6.56 7.41
N GLY A 491 -22.18 5.67 7.49
CA GLY A 491 -23.59 6.00 7.33
C GLY A 491 -24.02 6.29 5.88
N ARG A 492 -23.14 6.14 4.89
CA ARG A 492 -23.47 6.34 3.49
C ARG A 492 -23.83 5.01 2.82
N LYS A 493 -24.89 5.04 2.01
CA LYS A 493 -25.32 3.86 1.24
C LYS A 493 -24.33 3.51 0.12
N ARG A 494 -23.69 4.52 -0.43
CA ARG A 494 -22.65 4.42 -1.46
C ARG A 494 -21.56 5.41 -1.14
N PHE A 495 -20.35 4.98 -1.33
CA PHE A 495 -19.17 5.83 -1.22
C PHE A 495 -18.16 5.32 -2.24
N SER A 496 -17.85 6.12 -3.21
CA SER A 496 -17.02 5.78 -4.37
C SER A 496 -15.60 6.31 -4.23
N GLN A 497 -14.72 5.88 -5.13
CA GLN A 497 -13.38 6.45 -5.29
C GLN A 497 -13.44 7.96 -5.56
N GLU A 498 -14.40 8.41 -6.38
CA GLU A 498 -14.59 9.83 -6.68
C GLU A 498 -15.04 10.63 -5.45
N ASP A 499 -15.91 10.05 -4.59
CA ASP A 499 -16.27 10.68 -3.31
C ASP A 499 -15.02 10.84 -2.40
N ALA A 500 -14.15 9.83 -2.37
CA ALA A 500 -12.90 9.86 -1.62
C ALA A 500 -11.95 10.93 -2.17
N TYR A 501 -11.77 11.00 -3.49
CA TYR A 501 -11.00 12.04 -4.16
C TYR A 501 -11.55 13.43 -3.86
N SER A 502 -12.84 13.60 -3.99
CA SER A 502 -13.51 14.88 -3.69
C SER A 502 -13.30 15.30 -2.24
N LEU A 503 -13.34 14.35 -1.31
CA LEU A 503 -13.07 14.62 0.10
C LEU A 503 -11.67 15.17 0.28
N ILE A 504 -10.63 14.42 -0.12
CA ILE A 504 -9.24 14.83 0.08
C ILE A 504 -8.91 16.13 -0.65
N HIS A 505 -9.43 16.31 -1.87
CA HIS A 505 -9.22 17.51 -2.67
C HIS A 505 -9.82 18.77 -2.04
N ASN A 506 -10.99 18.64 -1.41
CA ASN A 506 -11.72 19.78 -0.85
C ASN A 506 -11.33 20.09 0.60
N THR A 507 -10.76 19.13 1.33
CA THR A 507 -10.45 19.28 2.76
C THR A 507 -8.96 19.35 3.06
N SER A 508 -8.08 18.91 2.14
CA SER A 508 -6.63 19.03 2.31
C SER A 508 -6.18 20.48 2.18
N GLU A 509 -5.13 20.83 2.90
CA GLU A 509 -4.46 22.10 2.72
C GLU A 509 -3.54 22.08 1.52
N ARG A 510 -3.52 23.21 0.83
CA ARG A 510 -2.69 23.40 -0.36
C ARG A 510 -1.57 24.38 -0.07
N ASN A 511 -0.40 24.12 -0.64
CA ASN A 511 0.78 25.01 -0.60
C ASN A 511 1.34 25.26 0.81
N ASP A 512 1.11 24.36 1.75
CA ASP A 512 1.67 24.44 3.10
C ASP A 512 2.93 23.58 3.29
N MET A 513 3.28 22.77 2.31
CA MET A 513 4.50 21.97 2.34
C MET A 513 5.74 22.81 2.01
N SER A 514 6.74 22.77 2.87
CA SER A 514 8.07 23.26 2.51
C SER A 514 8.85 22.20 1.73
N PHE A 515 9.42 22.60 0.61
CA PHE A 515 10.33 21.77 -0.15
C PHE A 515 11.77 22.16 0.20
N ASP A 516 12.56 21.20 0.61
CA ASP A 516 14.01 21.40 0.69
C ASP A 516 14.58 21.31 -0.73
N ILE A 517 14.92 22.48 -1.29
CA ILE A 517 15.52 22.55 -2.64
C ILE A 517 16.97 22.02 -2.62
N ALA A 518 17.49 21.71 -1.45
CA ALA A 518 18.85 21.23 -1.23
C ALA A 518 18.97 19.72 -0.97
N GLY A 519 17.92 18.95 -1.21
CA GLY A 519 17.88 17.50 -1.02
C GLY A 519 18.28 16.73 -2.25
#